data_e7c05aae17e42eb9fe34f716263524ed
#
_entry.id   e7c05aae17e42eb9fe34f716263524ed
#
_cell.length_a   1.000
_cell.length_b   1.000
_cell.length_c   1.000
_cell.angle_alpha   90.00
_cell.angle_beta   90.00
_cell.angle_gamma   90.00
#
_symmetry.space_group_name_H-M   'P 1'
#
loop_
_entity.id
_entity.type
_entity.pdbx_description
1 polymer ?
#
loop_
_entity_poly.entity_id
_entity_poly.type
_entity_poly.pdbx_seq_one_letter_code
_entity_poly.pdbx_strand_id
1 'polypeptide(L)' 'MKLTDEQIAKIMTSESKSKTILVDEKDTEKTIEIHQKEGWKLIKKTQKNGRAKLTFEK' A
#
# COMPACT_ATOMS: atom_id res chain seq x y z
N MET A 1 -15.25 29.19 -7.13
CA MET A 1 -14.18 29.07 -8.10
C MET A 1 -14.08 27.64 -8.60
N LYS A 2 -14.04 27.45 -9.89
CA LYS A 2 -13.97 26.11 -10.44
C LYS A 2 -12.54 25.59 -10.39
N LEU A 3 -12.40 24.30 -10.08
CA LEU A 3 -11.12 23.65 -10.21
C LEU A 3 -10.78 23.50 -11.69
N THR A 4 -9.56 23.73 -12.03
CA THR A 4 -9.09 23.52 -13.40
C THR A 4 -8.86 22.04 -13.62
N ASP A 5 -8.90 21.62 -14.88
CA ASP A 5 -8.61 20.23 -15.22
C ASP A 5 -7.22 19.82 -14.72
N GLU A 6 -6.30 20.76 -14.75
CA GLU A 6 -4.96 20.54 -14.26
C GLU A 6 -4.94 20.24 -12.76
N GLN A 7 -5.74 20.96 -11.97
CA GLN A 7 -5.82 20.72 -10.56
C GLN A 7 -6.47 19.37 -10.26
N ILE A 8 -7.49 19.02 -11.02
CA ILE A 8 -8.15 17.72 -10.87
C ILE A 8 -7.18 16.58 -11.19
N ALA A 9 -6.45 16.72 -12.29
CA ALA A 9 -5.47 15.71 -12.67
C ALA A 9 -4.37 15.57 -11.61
N LYS A 10 -3.96 16.69 -11.04
CA LYS A 10 -2.93 16.68 -9.99
C LYS A 10 -3.42 15.96 -8.74
N ILE A 11 -4.68 16.19 -8.36
CA ILE A 11 -5.28 15.51 -7.22
C ILE A 11 -5.32 14.01 -7.48
N MET A 12 -5.74 13.61 -8.66
CA MET A 12 -5.83 12.20 -9.03
C MET A 12 -4.45 11.53 -9.09
N THR A 13 -3.46 12.23 -9.58
CA THR A 13 -2.11 11.68 -9.67
C THR A 13 -1.40 11.66 -8.32
N SER A 14 -1.82 12.48 -7.38
CA SER A 14 -1.26 12.48 -6.05
C SER A 14 -1.85 11.40 -5.15
N GLU A 15 -2.92 10.76 -5.58
CA GLU A 15 -3.46 9.63 -4.85
C GLU A 15 -2.48 8.48 -4.90
N SER A 16 -2.00 8.10 -3.74
CA SER A 16 -1.08 6.99 -3.63
C SER A 16 -1.80 5.70 -3.98
N LYS A 17 -1.13 4.87 -4.73
CA LYS A 17 -1.66 3.52 -4.96
C LYS A 17 -1.54 2.75 -3.68
N SER A 18 -2.60 2.10 -3.29
CA SER A 18 -2.58 1.28 -2.09
C SER A 18 -3.09 -0.11 -2.42
N LYS A 19 -2.60 -1.08 -1.68
CA LYS A 19 -3.09 -2.44 -1.80
C LYS A 19 -3.01 -3.14 -0.46
N THR A 20 -3.93 -4.06 -0.25
CA THR A 20 -3.96 -4.90 0.94
C THR A 20 -3.82 -6.35 0.50
N ILE A 21 -2.91 -7.06 1.15
CA ILE A 21 -2.68 -8.47 0.86
C ILE A 21 -2.74 -9.27 2.15
N LEU A 22 -3.08 -10.53 2.02
CA LEU A 22 -3.13 -11.45 3.13
C LEU A 22 -2.07 -12.54 2.89
N VAL A 23 -1.18 -12.71 3.86
CA VAL A 23 -0.09 -13.69 3.77
C VAL A 23 -0.01 -14.49 5.06
N ASP A 24 0.70 -15.60 5.01
CA ASP A 24 0.98 -16.36 6.23
C ASP A 24 1.90 -15.56 7.14
N GLU A 25 1.70 -15.71 8.44
CA GLU A 25 2.50 -15.01 9.43
C GLU A 25 4.01 -15.21 9.19
N LYS A 26 4.41 -16.40 8.85
CA LYS A 26 5.80 -16.73 8.60
C LYS A 26 6.39 -16.08 7.35
N ASP A 27 5.51 -15.70 6.40
CA ASP A 27 5.93 -15.09 5.14
C ASP A 27 5.86 -13.55 5.19
N THR A 28 5.44 -13.00 6.31
CA THR A 28 5.24 -11.56 6.46
C THR A 28 6.48 -10.76 6.13
N GLU A 29 7.60 -11.09 6.75
CA GLU A 29 8.84 -10.34 6.54
C GLU A 29 9.32 -10.42 5.11
N LYS A 30 9.26 -11.59 4.52
CA LYS A 30 9.67 -11.80 3.14
C LYS A 30 8.79 -10.99 2.18
N THR A 31 7.50 -11.00 2.42
CA THR A 31 6.56 -10.24 1.60
C THR A 31 6.81 -8.75 1.69
N ILE A 32 7.04 -8.25 2.90
CA ILE A 32 7.35 -6.83 3.12
C ILE A 32 8.62 -6.45 2.37
N GLU A 33 9.65 -7.27 2.46
CA GLU A 33 10.92 -7.01 1.80
C GLU A 33 10.77 -6.91 0.29
N ILE A 34 10.04 -7.86 -0.30
CA ILE A 34 9.81 -7.86 -1.74
C ILE A 34 9.09 -6.58 -2.18
N HIS A 35 8.07 -6.19 -1.45
CA HIS A 35 7.32 -4.98 -1.78
C HIS A 35 8.13 -3.72 -1.60
N GLN A 36 8.97 -3.66 -0.58
CA GLN A 36 9.85 -2.51 -0.37
C GLN A 36 10.83 -2.34 -1.52
N LYS A 37 11.32 -3.44 -2.05
CA LYS A 37 12.22 -3.39 -3.22
C LYS A 37 11.52 -2.85 -4.46
N GLU A 38 10.21 -3.03 -4.54
CA GLU A 38 9.41 -2.51 -5.64
C GLU A 38 8.95 -1.07 -5.42
N GLY A 39 9.32 -0.47 -4.29
CA GLY A 39 8.96 0.91 -3.99
C GLY A 39 7.70 1.06 -3.15
N TRP A 40 7.18 -0.03 -2.62
CA TRP A 40 6.01 0.01 -1.74
C TRP A 40 6.42 0.33 -0.31
N LYS A 41 5.55 1.03 0.39
CA LYS A 41 5.73 1.31 1.82
C LYS A 41 4.66 0.58 2.61
N LEU A 42 5.07 -0.10 3.66
CA LEU A 42 4.12 -0.74 4.56
C LEU A 42 3.53 0.32 5.49
N ILE A 43 2.23 0.52 5.40
CA ILE A 43 1.53 1.51 6.23
C ILE A 43 0.68 0.88 7.32
N LYS A 44 0.32 -0.39 7.17
CA LYS A 44 -0.48 -1.07 8.17
C LYS A 44 -0.14 -2.56 8.18
N LYS A 45 -0.04 -3.11 9.36
CA LYS A 45 0.23 -4.53 9.56
C LYS A 45 -0.69 -5.05 10.66
N THR A 46 -1.46 -6.07 10.34
CA THR A 46 -2.36 -6.70 11.30
C THR A 46 -2.13 -8.20 11.24
N GLN A 47 -1.99 -8.82 12.39
CA GLN A 47 -1.83 -10.27 12.49
C GLN A 47 -3.04 -10.86 13.18
N LYS A 48 -3.58 -11.93 12.61
CA LYS A 48 -4.73 -12.60 13.19
C LYS A 48 -4.78 -14.05 12.70
N ASN A 49 -4.94 -14.97 13.63
CA ASN A 49 -5.12 -16.40 13.32
C ASN A 49 -4.03 -16.99 12.42
N GLY A 50 -2.76 -16.63 12.67
CA GLY A 50 -1.64 -17.15 11.90
C GLY A 50 -1.48 -16.51 10.52
N ARG A 51 -2.24 -15.49 10.23
CA ARG A 51 -2.15 -14.75 8.97
C ARG A 51 -1.87 -13.28 9.22
N ALA A 52 -1.20 -12.66 8.30
CA ALA A 52 -0.87 -11.25 8.38
C ALA A 52 -1.56 -10.51 7.25
N LYS A 53 -2.22 -9.43 7.60
CA LYS A 53 -2.83 -8.53 6.62
C LYS A 53 -1.94 -7.31 6.50
N LEU A 54 -1.42 -7.08 5.33
CA LEU A 54 -0.47 -6.01 5.08
C LEU A 54 -1.07 -5.01 4.10
N THR A 55 -0.98 -3.75 4.45
CA THR A 55 -1.42 -2.67 3.57
C THR A 55 -0.20 -1.88 3.14
N PHE A 56 -0.02 -1.76 1.84
CA PHE A 56 1.09 -1.03 1.26
C PHE A 56 0.59 0.17 0.49
N GLU A 57 1.43 1.16 0.42
CA GLU A 57 1.17 2.39 -0.33
C GLU A 57 2.39 2.72 -1.20
N LYS A 58 2.10 3.20 -2.38
CA LYS A 58 3.16 3.52 -3.33
C LYS A 58 3.10 4.97 -3.84
#